data_92c773b53d72b58683cb5c4f072a6090
#
_entry.id   92c773b53d72b58683cb5c4f072a6090
#
_cell.length_a   1.000
_cell.length_b   1.000
_cell.length_c   1.000
_cell.angle_alpha   90.00
_cell.angle_beta   90.00
_cell.angle_gamma   90.00
#
_symmetry.space_group_name_H-M   'P 1'
#
loop_
_entity.id
_entity.type
_entity.pdbx_description
1 polymer ?
#
loop_
_entity_poly.entity_id
_entity_poly.type
_entity_poly.pdbx_seq_one_letter_code
_entity_poly.pdbx_strand_id
1 'polypeptide(L)'
;MTAKTSGFTCLILLAMCVQASAWCSAPAVSLYDNQTVERRMRVNSGSTCRLRFGRSLGPMYSVEIPQRPSNGTVQVDGLHTVIYTARRGFVGRDTFIYARRGFTHGGTPVTRSVRVLVTVVP
;
A
#
# COMPACT_ATOMS: atom_id res chain seq x y z
N MET A 1 -17.13 -32.22 -58.18
CA MET A 1 -17.63 -32.16 -56.81
C MET A 1 -16.63 -31.41 -55.96
N THR A 2 -16.90 -30.18 -55.73
CA THR A 2 -16.04 -29.31 -54.96
C THR A 2 -16.45 -29.38 -53.49
N ALA A 3 -15.64 -30.01 -52.66
CA ALA A 3 -15.78 -29.90 -51.24
C ALA A 3 -15.42 -28.46 -50.81
N LYS A 4 -16.41 -27.67 -50.46
CA LYS A 4 -16.16 -26.41 -49.77
C LYS A 4 -15.75 -26.73 -48.34
N THR A 5 -14.47 -26.69 -48.13
CA THR A 5 -13.96 -26.48 -46.76
C THR A 5 -14.23 -25.02 -46.43
N SER A 6 -15.34 -24.78 -45.74
CA SER A 6 -15.52 -23.52 -45.03
C SER A 6 -14.50 -23.46 -43.91
N GLY A 7 -13.42 -22.75 -44.18
CA GLY A 7 -12.46 -22.41 -43.13
C GLY A 7 -13.17 -21.57 -42.07
N PHE A 8 -13.57 -22.20 -40.99
CA PHE A 8 -13.85 -21.46 -39.76
C PHE A 8 -12.54 -20.84 -39.31
N THR A 9 -12.31 -19.62 -39.74
CA THR A 9 -11.30 -18.79 -39.10
C THR A 9 -11.90 -18.47 -37.74
N CYS A 10 -11.61 -19.29 -36.75
CA CYS A 10 -11.85 -18.94 -35.39
C CYS A 10 -10.91 -17.75 -35.12
N LEU A 11 -11.42 -16.53 -35.27
CA LEU A 11 -10.80 -15.36 -34.71
C LEU A 11 -10.91 -15.55 -33.20
N ILE A 12 -9.91 -16.21 -32.62
CA ILE A 12 -9.68 -16.12 -31.21
C ILE A 12 -9.26 -14.67 -31.02
N LEU A 13 -10.22 -13.80 -30.75
CA LEU A 13 -9.97 -12.59 -30.02
C LEU A 13 -9.38 -13.05 -28.69
N LEU A 14 -8.06 -13.19 -28.65
CA LEU A 14 -7.32 -13.07 -27.45
C LEU A 14 -7.68 -11.67 -26.94
N ALA A 15 -8.75 -11.58 -26.17
CA ALA A 15 -8.89 -10.51 -25.23
C ALA A 15 -7.62 -10.58 -24.40
N MET A 16 -6.62 -9.82 -24.77
CA MET A 16 -5.57 -9.48 -23.86
C MET A 16 -6.27 -8.79 -22.71
N CYS A 17 -6.66 -9.59 -21.71
CA CYS A 17 -6.90 -9.08 -20.39
C CYS A 17 -5.59 -8.41 -20.02
N VAL A 18 -5.49 -7.12 -20.31
CA VAL A 18 -4.53 -6.28 -19.63
C VAL A 18 -4.97 -6.35 -18.18
N GLN A 19 -4.47 -7.35 -17.46
CA GLN A 19 -4.55 -7.32 -16.03
C GLN A 19 -3.82 -6.05 -15.64
N ALA A 20 -4.61 -5.03 -15.26
CA ALA A 20 -4.06 -3.91 -14.52
C ALA A 20 -3.38 -4.55 -13.32
N SER A 21 -2.07 -4.76 -13.41
CA SER A 21 -1.29 -5.30 -12.31
C SER A 21 -1.55 -4.36 -11.13
N ALA A 22 -2.04 -4.92 -10.02
CA ALA A 22 -2.20 -4.19 -8.78
C ALA A 22 -0.86 -3.51 -8.49
N TRP A 23 -0.81 -2.19 -8.66
CA TRP A 23 0.43 -1.44 -8.57
C TRP A 23 0.41 -0.55 -7.35
N CYS A 24 1.49 -0.61 -6.60
CA CYS A 24 1.67 0.22 -5.43
C CYS A 24 3.13 0.64 -5.34
N SER A 25 3.33 1.91 -5.07
CA SER A 25 4.65 2.48 -4.83
C SER A 25 4.60 3.30 -3.55
N ALA A 26 5.52 3.03 -2.64
CA ALA A 26 5.66 3.77 -1.40
C ALA A 26 7.14 3.81 -1.01
N PRO A 27 7.92 4.74 -1.60
CA PRO A 27 9.35 4.84 -1.30
C PRO A 27 9.62 4.95 0.19
N ALA A 28 10.62 4.24 0.68
CA ALA A 28 11.00 4.25 2.08
C ALA A 28 11.48 5.64 2.50
N VAL A 29 11.22 5.99 3.74
CA VAL A 29 11.67 7.24 4.37
C VAL A 29 12.42 6.93 5.65
N SER A 30 13.29 7.86 6.05
CA SER A 30 13.96 7.77 7.35
C SER A 30 13.00 8.18 8.46
N LEU A 31 13.02 7.41 9.54
CA LEU A 31 12.24 7.69 10.74
C LEU A 31 13.12 8.37 11.79
N TYR A 32 12.53 9.30 12.53
CA TYR A 32 13.21 10.01 13.59
C TYR A 32 12.45 9.87 14.90
N ASP A 33 13.19 9.85 16.00
CA ASP A 33 12.65 9.67 17.35
C ASP A 33 11.70 10.82 17.70
N ASN A 34 10.50 10.48 18.15
CA ASN A 34 9.45 11.40 18.58
C ASN A 34 9.07 12.47 17.54
N GLN A 35 9.22 12.14 16.25
CA GLN A 35 8.84 13.00 15.14
C GLN A 35 7.86 12.31 14.21
N THR A 36 7.10 13.13 13.49
CA THR A 36 6.24 12.66 12.39
C THR A 36 6.91 13.03 11.07
N VAL A 37 7.15 12.03 10.23
CA VAL A 37 7.67 12.23 8.88
C VAL A 37 6.59 11.96 7.84
N GLU A 38 6.74 12.48 6.65
CA GLU A 38 5.83 12.23 5.54
C GLU A 38 6.37 11.13 4.63
N ARG A 39 5.46 10.26 4.18
CA ARG A 39 5.74 9.21 3.20
C ARG A 39 4.68 9.27 2.11
N ARG A 40 5.10 9.23 0.87
CA ARG A 40 4.19 9.23 -0.27
C ARG A 40 3.87 7.80 -0.69
N MET A 41 2.60 7.58 -1.04
CA MET A 41 2.12 6.30 -1.56
C MET A 41 1.29 6.55 -2.82
N ARG A 42 1.46 5.71 -3.80
CA ARG A 42 0.62 5.66 -4.99
C ARG A 42 0.08 4.26 -5.17
N VAL A 43 -1.22 4.12 -5.33
CA VAL A 43 -1.91 2.85 -5.38
C VAL A 43 -3.10 2.92 -6.34
N ASN A 44 -3.41 1.80 -7.00
CA ASN A 44 -4.60 1.70 -7.83
C ASN A 44 -5.87 1.59 -6.98
N SER A 45 -6.96 2.16 -7.49
CA SER A 45 -8.29 2.04 -6.89
C SER A 45 -8.64 0.57 -6.61
N GLY A 46 -9.14 0.29 -5.42
CA GLY A 46 -9.49 -1.06 -4.98
C GLY A 46 -8.30 -1.98 -4.67
N SER A 47 -7.07 -1.50 -4.82
CA SER A 47 -5.86 -2.29 -4.59
C SER A 47 -5.30 -2.08 -3.18
N THR A 48 -4.44 -2.99 -2.80
CA THR A 48 -3.78 -3.03 -1.49
C THR A 48 -2.32 -2.69 -1.61
N CYS A 49 -1.81 -1.90 -0.68
CA CYS A 49 -0.40 -1.56 -0.58
C CYS A 49 0.14 -1.90 0.82
N ARG A 50 1.23 -2.63 0.88
CA ARG A 50 1.90 -3.01 2.12
C ARG A 50 3.07 -2.09 2.38
N LEU A 51 3.09 -1.47 3.56
CA LEU A 51 4.20 -0.68 4.06
C LEU A 51 4.96 -1.51 5.06
N ARG A 52 6.17 -1.89 4.72
CA ARG A 52 7.06 -2.63 5.62
C ARG A 52 8.05 -1.69 6.29
N PHE A 53 8.38 -2.00 7.54
CA PHE A 53 9.32 -1.21 8.34
C PHE A 53 10.60 -2.00 8.56
N GLY A 54 11.72 -1.30 8.50
CA GLY A 54 13.01 -1.86 8.86
C GLY A 54 13.10 -2.18 10.36
N ARG A 55 13.98 -3.12 10.71
CA ARG A 55 14.23 -3.56 12.09
C ARG A 55 15.39 -2.82 12.76
N SER A 56 16.04 -1.91 12.05
CA SER A 56 17.30 -1.30 12.48
C SER A 56 17.19 -0.23 13.57
N LEU A 57 15.97 0.16 13.95
CA LEU A 57 15.73 1.32 14.82
C LEU A 57 15.49 0.95 16.29
N GLY A 58 15.84 -0.26 16.71
CA GLY A 58 15.61 -0.76 18.05
C GLY A 58 14.30 -1.54 18.18
N PRO A 59 14.05 -2.16 19.34
CA PRO A 59 12.88 -2.99 19.56
C PRO A 59 11.60 -2.17 19.58
N MET A 60 10.52 -2.76 19.06
CA MET A 60 9.23 -2.16 18.92
C MET A 60 8.17 -3.04 19.56
N TYR A 61 7.20 -2.44 20.26
CA TYR A 61 6.16 -3.21 20.94
C TYR A 61 4.74 -2.92 20.46
N SER A 62 4.49 -1.82 19.74
CA SER A 62 3.18 -1.56 19.17
C SER A 62 3.24 -0.75 17.89
N VAL A 63 2.22 -0.95 17.05
CA VAL A 63 1.92 -0.09 15.89
C VAL A 63 0.45 0.31 16.02
N GLU A 64 0.19 1.61 15.96
CA GLU A 64 -1.15 2.19 16.09
C GLU A 64 -1.47 3.03 14.86
N ILE A 65 -2.75 3.28 14.63
CA ILE A 65 -3.23 4.15 13.55
C ILE A 65 -3.96 5.35 14.19
N PRO A 66 -3.22 6.40 14.58
CA PRO A 66 -3.83 7.58 15.21
C PRO A 66 -4.82 8.31 14.31
N GLN A 67 -4.60 8.27 13.01
CA GLN A 67 -5.50 8.84 12.02
C GLN A 67 -5.79 7.81 10.94
N ARG A 68 -7.07 7.42 10.82
CA ARG A 68 -7.52 6.50 9.79
C ARG A 68 -7.80 7.23 8.47
N PRO A 69 -7.64 6.53 7.31
CA PRO A 69 -7.95 7.12 6.02
C PRO A 69 -9.46 7.29 5.84
N SER A 70 -9.86 8.29 5.06
CA SER A 70 -11.28 8.55 4.75
C SER A 70 -11.79 7.71 3.58
N ASN A 71 -10.93 7.31 2.67
CA ASN A 71 -11.29 6.67 1.40
C ASN A 71 -10.63 5.31 1.21
N GLY A 72 -10.36 4.64 2.30
CA GLY A 72 -9.77 3.31 2.32
C GLY A 72 -9.77 2.74 3.71
N THR A 73 -9.10 1.62 3.87
CA THR A 73 -8.91 0.95 5.15
C THR A 73 -7.43 0.71 5.42
N VAL A 74 -7.08 0.69 6.70
CA VAL A 74 -5.72 0.37 7.16
C VAL A 74 -5.80 -0.74 8.18
N GLN A 75 -4.95 -1.74 8.01
CA GLN A 75 -4.75 -2.84 8.94
C GLN A 75 -3.29 -2.91 9.36
N VAL A 76 -3.06 -3.28 10.61
CA VAL A 76 -1.72 -3.54 11.14
C VAL A 76 -1.50 -5.05 11.12
N ASP A 77 -0.41 -5.48 10.51
CA ASP A 77 0.00 -6.87 10.44
C ASP A 77 1.30 -7.06 11.24
N GLY A 78 1.15 -7.49 12.47
CA GLY A 78 2.25 -7.62 13.41
C GLY A 78 2.88 -6.27 13.79
N LEU A 79 4.19 -6.25 13.99
CA LEU A 79 4.93 -5.04 14.40
C LEU A 79 5.67 -4.35 13.24
N HIS A 80 5.65 -4.92 12.05
CA HIS A 80 6.51 -4.49 10.95
C HIS A 80 5.78 -4.15 9.65
N THR A 81 4.46 -4.28 9.60
CA THR A 81 3.70 -4.05 8.36
C THR A 81 2.38 -3.34 8.63
N VAL A 82 2.11 -2.32 7.84
CA VAL A 82 0.81 -1.65 7.75
C VAL A 82 0.27 -1.85 6.34
N ILE A 83 -0.99 -2.20 6.22
CA ILE A 83 -1.64 -2.54 4.96
C ILE A 83 -2.74 -1.53 4.69
N TYR A 84 -2.59 -0.76 3.61
CA TYR A 84 -3.61 0.16 3.12
C TYR A 84 -4.35 -0.48 1.95
N THR A 85 -5.68 -0.39 1.96
CA THR A 85 -6.54 -0.79 0.84
C THR A 85 -7.37 0.40 0.40
N ALA A 86 -7.19 0.83 -0.85
CA ALA A 86 -7.98 1.91 -1.42
C ALA A 86 -9.42 1.44 -1.69
N ARG A 87 -10.41 2.27 -1.35
CA ARG A 87 -11.81 1.97 -1.63
C ARG A 87 -12.01 1.81 -3.14
N ARG A 88 -12.68 0.74 -3.55
CA ARG A 88 -13.02 0.50 -4.94
C ARG A 88 -13.86 1.65 -5.51
N GLY A 89 -13.45 2.17 -6.66
CA GLY A 89 -14.12 3.28 -7.34
C GLY A 89 -13.67 4.67 -6.88
N PHE A 90 -12.91 4.78 -5.81
CA PHE A 90 -12.32 6.04 -5.39
C PHE A 90 -11.04 6.34 -6.18
N VAL A 91 -10.92 7.56 -6.64
CA VAL A 91 -9.71 8.13 -7.26
C VAL A 91 -9.48 9.51 -6.64
N GLY A 92 -8.28 9.79 -6.21
CA GLY A 92 -7.94 11.05 -5.58
C GLY A 92 -6.92 10.88 -4.47
N ARG A 93 -6.98 11.76 -3.48
CA ARG A 93 -6.03 11.78 -2.37
C ARG A 93 -6.67 11.26 -1.09
N ASP A 94 -5.85 10.59 -0.31
CA ASP A 94 -6.19 10.11 1.03
C ASP A 94 -4.99 10.31 1.94
N THR A 95 -5.20 10.28 3.23
CA THR A 95 -4.14 10.46 4.22
C THR A 95 -4.43 9.61 5.44
N PHE A 96 -3.42 8.96 5.98
CA PHE A 96 -3.49 8.31 7.28
C PHE A 96 -2.16 8.46 8.03
N ILE A 97 -2.19 8.22 9.32
CA ILE A 97 -0.99 8.25 10.16
C ILE A 97 -0.88 6.92 10.86
N TYR A 98 0.31 6.34 10.85
CA TYR A 98 0.67 5.25 11.73
C TYR A 98 1.79 5.67 12.69
N ALA A 99 1.74 5.15 13.90
CA ALA A 99 2.71 5.41 14.94
C ALA A 99 3.31 4.11 15.45
N ARG A 100 4.63 4.05 15.51
CA ARG A 100 5.38 2.91 16.01
C ARG A 100 5.95 3.26 17.37
N ARG A 101 5.59 2.50 18.39
CA ARG A 101 6.10 2.67 19.74
C ARG A 101 7.12 1.59 20.07
N GLY A 102 8.22 2.01 20.59
CA GLY A 102 9.31 1.12 20.95
C GLY A 102 10.36 1.81 21.79
N PHE A 103 11.57 1.32 21.65
CA PHE A 103 12.71 1.82 22.41
C PHE A 103 13.87 2.10 21.46
N THR A 104 14.72 3.06 21.82
CA THR A 104 16.04 3.22 21.20
C THR A 104 16.92 2.03 21.57
N HIS A 105 18.08 1.89 20.93
CA HIS A 105 19.07 0.87 21.31
C HIS A 105 19.56 1.05 22.76
N GLY A 106 19.49 2.27 23.29
CA GLY A 106 19.82 2.57 24.67
C GLY A 106 18.69 2.33 25.67
N GLY A 107 17.52 1.86 25.22
CA GLY A 107 16.36 1.54 26.08
C GLY A 107 15.46 2.72 26.41
N THR A 108 15.59 3.84 25.71
CA THR A 108 14.70 5.01 25.89
C THR A 108 13.40 4.81 25.10
N PRO A 109 12.21 4.98 25.73
CA PRO A 109 10.94 4.92 25.01
C PRO A 109 10.84 6.00 23.94
N VAL A 110 10.41 5.61 22.75
CA VAL A 110 10.22 6.52 21.60
C VAL A 110 8.99 6.17 20.82
N THR A 111 8.40 7.19 20.18
CA THR A 111 7.34 7.03 19.19
C THR A 111 7.83 7.61 17.86
N ARG A 112 7.70 6.82 16.81
CA ARG A 112 8.03 7.26 15.45
C ARG A 112 6.77 7.19 14.62
N SER A 113 6.35 8.33 14.10
CA SER A 113 5.09 8.47 13.37
C SER A 113 5.35 8.78 11.91
N VAL A 114 4.46 8.30 11.05
CA VAL A 114 4.51 8.56 9.62
C VAL A 114 3.14 9.00 9.14
N ARG A 115 3.08 10.16 8.52
CA ARG A 115 1.92 10.60 7.76
C ARG A 115 2.06 10.13 6.34
N VAL A 116 1.17 9.24 5.92
CA VAL A 116 1.16 8.70 4.56
C VAL A 116 0.24 9.55 3.70
N LEU A 117 0.80 10.15 2.67
CA LEU A 117 0.08 10.91 1.66
C LEU A 117 -0.20 9.97 0.49
N VAL A 118 -1.46 9.56 0.37
CA VAL A 118 -1.89 8.56 -0.62
C VAL A 118 -2.45 9.26 -1.85
N THR A 119 -1.99 8.84 -3.02
CA THR A 119 -2.61 9.16 -4.31
C THR A 119 -3.19 7.87 -4.87
N VAL A 120 -4.51 7.84 -5.01
CA VAL A 120 -5.24 6.71 -5.58
C VAL A 120 -5.50 7.02 -7.04
N VAL A 121 -5.02 6.14 -7.93
CA VAL A 121 -5.16 6.25 -9.39
C VAL A 121 -6.13 5.21 -9.92
N PRO A 122 -6.71 5.44 -11.11
CA PRO A 122 -7.61 4.48 -11.74
C PRO A 122 -7.03 3.10 -11.96
#